data_553e76b42513eb6f8d9e3c6b21b99ffb
#
_entry.id   553e76b42513eb6f8d9e3c6b21b99ffb
#
_cell.length_a   1.000
_cell.length_b   1.000
_cell.length_c   1.000
_cell.angle_alpha   90.00
_cell.angle_beta   90.00
_cell.angle_gamma   90.00
#
_symmetry.space_group_name_H-M   'P 1'
#
loop_
_entity.id
_entity.type
_entity.pdbx_description
1 polymer ?
#
loop_
_entity_poly.entity_id
_entity_poly.type
_entity_poly.pdbx_seq_one_letter_code
_entity_poly.pdbx_strand_id
1 'polypeptide(L)'
;LNAGSGSGYSTWSPASADGRWMAERNRDLYAKIIVEANRIAVRNRRGAANFIVGTPKVCAILEMLPEFQWMQVSGNVNTQPVGIARVGNLGGRFNVYRDTRTEAQLATSGYDGDNARAAELNYVLLGYKGPEFYDTGLIYCPYIPVMVQRTIGPNDFSPRVGLLTRYGVVDNIFGADLYYHVIIVKNLGDAFTPGTTSVYFG
;
A
#
# COMPACT_ATOMS: atom_id res chain seq x y z
N LEU A 1 -0.29 -16.24 3.47
CA LEU A 1 0.83 -15.63 4.21
C LEU A 1 0.86 -16.26 5.60
N ASN A 2 1.69 -17.28 5.78
CA ASN A 2 1.83 -17.97 7.05
C ASN A 2 2.53 -17.07 8.08
N ALA A 3 1.93 -16.96 9.26
CA ALA A 3 2.38 -16.20 10.40
C ALA A 3 3.61 -16.82 11.11
N GLY A 4 4.53 -17.42 10.35
CA GLY A 4 5.77 -17.96 10.86
C GLY A 4 6.84 -16.88 10.99
N SER A 5 7.51 -16.86 12.11
CA SER A 5 8.67 -16.04 12.44
C SER A 5 9.74 -16.09 11.33
N GLY A 6 9.73 -15.12 10.44
CA GLY A 6 10.61 -15.04 9.26
C GLY A 6 9.89 -14.66 7.98
N SER A 7 8.62 -14.72 7.98
CA SER A 7 7.67 -14.45 6.92
C SER A 7 7.53 -12.93 6.68
N GLY A 8 7.44 -12.53 5.43
CA GLY A 8 7.40 -11.18 4.90
C GLY A 8 6.35 -10.22 5.46
N TYR A 9 5.95 -10.34 6.74
CA TYR A 9 5.06 -9.37 7.37
C TYR A 9 5.44 -9.10 8.84
N SER A 10 5.09 -7.91 9.31
CA SER A 10 5.19 -7.48 10.71
C SER A 10 3.98 -6.63 11.08
N THR A 11 3.77 -6.39 12.35
CA THR A 11 2.69 -5.55 12.84
C THR A 11 3.23 -4.28 13.48
N TRP A 12 2.48 -3.20 13.36
CA TRP A 12 2.71 -1.96 14.09
C TRP A 12 1.38 -1.44 14.64
N SER A 13 1.42 -0.86 15.82
CA SER A 13 0.28 -0.21 16.46
C SER A 13 0.78 1.03 17.19
N PRO A 14 0.11 2.19 17.06
CA PRO A 14 0.40 3.34 17.89
C PRO A 14 0.05 3.00 19.34
N ALA A 15 0.99 3.20 20.26
CA ALA A 15 0.72 2.99 21.68
C ALA A 15 -0.05 4.21 22.23
N SER A 16 -1.33 4.05 22.53
CA SER A 16 -2.18 5.14 23.03
C SER A 16 -1.88 5.56 24.47
N ALA A 17 -1.22 4.68 25.25
CA ALA A 17 -1.10 4.82 26.71
C ALA A 17 0.27 5.38 27.18
N ASP A 18 1.19 5.77 26.30
CA ASP A 18 2.55 6.14 26.67
C ASP A 18 2.77 7.64 26.92
N GLY A 19 1.72 8.47 26.82
CA GLY A 19 1.80 9.92 27.07
C GLY A 19 2.57 10.71 26.01
N ARG A 20 3.10 10.09 24.97
CA ARG A 20 3.81 10.76 23.88
C ARG A 20 2.84 11.52 22.97
N TRP A 21 3.35 12.56 22.33
CA TRP A 21 2.59 13.30 21.33
C TRP A 21 2.28 12.44 20.10
N MET A 22 1.16 12.71 19.46
CA MET A 22 0.72 12.00 18.24
C MET A 22 1.81 11.97 17.15
N ALA A 23 2.51 13.10 16.94
CA ALA A 23 3.60 13.18 15.98
C ALA A 23 4.78 12.25 16.30
N GLU A 24 5.12 12.09 17.58
CA GLU A 24 6.19 11.17 18.01
C GLU A 24 5.78 9.71 17.81
N ARG A 25 4.53 9.37 18.14
CA ARG A 25 3.99 8.03 17.92
C ARG A 25 3.97 7.68 16.43
N ASN A 26 3.54 8.59 15.58
CA ASN A 26 3.50 8.38 14.14
C ASN A 26 4.91 8.23 13.55
N ARG A 27 5.92 8.88 14.16
CA ARG A 27 7.32 8.73 13.76
C ARG A 27 7.87 7.32 14.03
N ASP A 28 7.33 6.60 14.99
CA ASP A 28 7.68 5.19 15.22
C ASP A 28 7.33 4.30 14.03
N LEU A 29 6.25 4.62 13.30
CA LEU A 29 5.93 3.92 12.05
C LEU A 29 7.03 4.12 11.00
N TYR A 30 7.55 5.33 10.87
CA TYR A 30 8.66 5.61 9.96
C TYR A 30 9.93 4.85 10.36
N ALA A 31 10.27 4.81 11.64
CA ALA A 31 11.40 4.03 12.14
C ALA A 31 11.21 2.52 11.82
N LYS A 32 10.01 1.99 12.01
CA LYS A 32 9.67 0.60 11.66
C LYS A 32 9.82 0.35 10.16
N ILE A 33 9.36 1.26 9.32
CA ILE A 33 9.51 1.19 7.87
C ILE A 33 11.00 1.10 7.48
N ILE A 34 11.86 1.93 8.05
CA ILE A 34 13.30 1.91 7.77
C ILE A 34 13.93 0.56 8.17
N VAL A 35 13.58 0.04 9.35
CA VAL A 35 14.10 -1.24 9.83
C VAL A 35 13.71 -2.37 8.88
N GLU A 36 12.43 -2.44 8.51
CA GLU A 36 11.95 -3.51 7.62
C GLU A 36 12.48 -3.37 6.18
N ALA A 37 12.65 -2.12 5.70
CA ALA A 37 13.29 -1.86 4.41
C ALA A 37 14.73 -2.34 4.37
N ASN A 38 15.50 -2.14 5.45
CA ASN A 38 16.85 -2.65 5.56
C ASN A 38 16.88 -4.19 5.70
N ARG A 39 15.86 -4.78 6.34
CA ARG A 39 15.72 -6.24 6.41
C ARG A 39 15.52 -6.86 5.03
N ILE A 40 14.79 -6.20 4.12
CA ILE A 40 14.69 -6.62 2.71
C ILE A 40 16.09 -6.65 2.08
N ALA A 41 16.93 -5.63 2.28
CA ALA A 41 18.29 -5.60 1.75
C ALA A 41 19.15 -6.77 2.25
N VAL A 42 18.99 -7.15 3.52
CA VAL A 42 19.72 -8.31 4.10
C VAL A 42 19.26 -9.62 3.47
N ARG A 43 17.95 -9.76 3.17
CA ARG A 43 17.38 -10.98 2.59
C ARG A 43 17.74 -11.14 1.12
N ASN A 44 17.50 -10.11 0.31
CA ASN A 44 17.70 -10.19 -1.14
C ASN A 44 19.15 -9.93 -1.56
N ARG A 45 19.96 -9.28 -0.70
CA ARG A 45 21.34 -8.86 -0.96
C ARG A 45 21.52 -8.01 -2.23
N ARG A 46 20.45 -7.36 -2.69
CA ARG A 46 20.47 -6.48 -3.88
C ARG A 46 20.20 -5.03 -3.53
N GLY A 47 19.24 -4.78 -2.65
CA GLY A 47 18.91 -3.43 -2.24
C GLY A 47 17.79 -3.38 -1.23
N ALA A 48 17.71 -2.28 -0.51
CA ALA A 48 16.62 -2.03 0.42
C ALA A 48 15.37 -1.58 -0.32
N ALA A 49 14.20 -1.70 0.33
CA ALA A 49 12.96 -1.21 -0.25
C ALA A 49 13.09 0.22 -0.78
N ASN A 50 12.49 0.49 -1.92
CA ASN A 50 12.51 1.78 -2.59
C ASN A 50 11.12 2.33 -2.91
N PHE A 51 10.07 1.55 -2.66
CA PHE A 51 8.70 2.02 -2.78
C PHE A 51 7.81 1.50 -1.66
N ILE A 52 6.75 2.25 -1.40
CA ILE A 52 5.72 1.98 -0.40
C ILE A 52 4.37 2.03 -1.08
N VAL A 53 3.51 1.06 -0.82
CA VAL A 53 2.09 1.10 -1.17
C VAL A 53 1.30 1.00 0.12
N GLY A 54 0.43 1.96 0.39
CA GLY A 54 -0.35 1.99 1.61
C GLY A 54 -1.81 2.31 1.38
N THR A 55 -2.65 1.94 2.37
CA THR A 55 -4.06 2.35 2.42
C THR A 55 -4.16 3.87 2.63
N PRO A 56 -5.29 4.52 2.25
CA PRO A 56 -5.43 5.97 2.36
C PRO A 56 -5.20 6.50 3.78
N LYS A 57 -5.71 5.81 4.81
CA LYS A 57 -5.53 6.19 6.22
C LYS A 57 -4.07 6.14 6.65
N VAL A 58 -3.36 5.09 6.23
CA VAL A 58 -1.92 4.96 6.53
C VAL A 58 -1.11 6.01 5.76
N CYS A 59 -1.46 6.29 4.50
CA CYS A 59 -0.82 7.38 3.76
C CYS A 59 -1.02 8.74 4.44
N ALA A 60 -2.20 9.01 5.02
CA ALA A 60 -2.42 10.23 5.78
C ALA A 60 -1.46 10.36 6.99
N ILE A 61 -1.15 9.26 7.67
CA ILE A 61 -0.12 9.27 8.74
C ILE A 61 1.26 9.60 8.17
N LEU A 62 1.63 9.00 7.04
CA LEU A 62 2.92 9.26 6.40
C LEU A 62 3.03 10.71 5.91
N GLU A 63 1.95 11.27 5.39
CA GLU A 63 1.87 12.65 4.91
C GLU A 63 2.01 13.68 6.03
N MET A 64 1.67 13.31 7.28
CA MET A 64 1.85 14.17 8.46
C MET A 64 3.30 14.20 8.98
N LEU A 65 4.18 13.33 8.47
CA LEU A 65 5.57 13.29 8.89
C LEU A 65 6.38 14.43 8.25
N PRO A 66 7.29 15.08 9.00
CA PRO A 66 8.14 16.15 8.47
C PRO A 66 9.10 15.68 7.38
N GLU A 67 9.40 14.39 7.33
CA GLU A 67 10.24 13.75 6.32
C GLU A 67 9.52 13.50 4.99
N PHE A 68 8.21 13.78 4.92
CA PHE A 68 7.41 13.56 3.71
C PHE A 68 7.56 14.74 2.74
N GLN A 69 7.87 14.40 1.50
CA GLN A 69 7.96 15.36 0.40
C GLN A 69 6.84 15.11 -0.61
N TRP A 70 5.95 16.09 -0.73
CA TRP A 70 4.86 16.05 -1.68
C TRP A 70 5.37 16.07 -3.11
N MET A 71 4.76 15.29 -3.97
CA MET A 71 5.02 15.38 -5.39
C MET A 71 4.39 16.65 -5.93
N GLN A 72 5.20 17.49 -6.56
CA GLN A 72 4.69 18.67 -7.26
C GLN A 72 3.76 18.23 -8.41
N VAL A 73 2.49 18.59 -8.32
CA VAL A 73 1.52 18.39 -9.40
C VAL A 73 1.78 19.49 -10.43
N SER A 74 2.49 19.14 -11.50
CA SER A 74 2.66 20.04 -12.64
C SER A 74 1.35 20.12 -13.40
N GLY A 75 0.65 21.24 -13.31
CA GLY A 75 -0.55 21.51 -14.08
C GLY A 75 -1.85 21.48 -13.30
N ASN A 76 -2.83 20.74 -13.72
CA ASN A 76 -4.21 20.82 -13.24
C ASN A 76 -4.40 20.07 -11.92
N VAL A 77 -4.60 20.78 -10.81
CA VAL A 77 -4.80 20.23 -9.45
C VAL A 77 -6.07 19.35 -9.36
N ASN A 78 -6.96 19.45 -10.35
CA ASN A 78 -8.25 18.76 -10.35
C ASN A 78 -8.18 17.29 -10.83
N THR A 79 -7.04 16.81 -11.32
CA THR A 79 -6.89 15.46 -11.83
C THR A 79 -6.09 14.58 -10.85
N GLN A 80 -6.64 14.32 -9.68
CA GLN A 80 -6.11 13.24 -8.85
C GLN A 80 -6.61 11.90 -9.41
N PRO A 81 -5.71 10.99 -9.82
CA PRO A 81 -6.13 9.69 -10.33
C PRO A 81 -6.82 8.87 -9.22
N VAL A 82 -7.94 8.28 -9.58
CA VAL A 82 -8.64 7.30 -8.73
C VAL A 82 -7.93 5.97 -8.84
N GLY A 83 -7.70 5.29 -7.72
CA GLY A 83 -7.00 4.03 -7.66
C GLY A 83 -5.60 4.15 -7.04
N ILE A 84 -4.60 3.53 -7.67
CA ILE A 84 -3.22 3.61 -7.18
C ILE A 84 -2.56 4.87 -7.75
N ALA A 85 -2.23 5.82 -6.88
CA ALA A 85 -1.59 7.07 -7.25
C ALA A 85 -0.31 7.28 -6.45
N ARG A 86 0.73 7.81 -7.12
CA ARG A 86 1.92 8.28 -6.42
C ARG A 86 1.59 9.59 -5.70
N VAL A 87 1.81 9.62 -4.39
CA VAL A 87 1.49 10.76 -3.52
C VAL A 87 2.71 11.63 -3.29
N GLY A 88 3.86 11.02 -3.09
CA GLY A 88 5.07 11.75 -2.79
C GLY A 88 6.27 10.84 -2.57
N ASN A 89 7.25 11.39 -1.86
CA ASN A 89 8.47 10.69 -1.47
C ASN A 89 8.66 10.82 0.05
N LEU A 90 9.03 9.73 0.69
CA LEU A 90 9.31 9.69 2.13
C LEU A 90 10.82 9.58 2.36
N GLY A 91 11.39 10.59 3.02
CA GLY A 91 12.81 10.64 3.36
C GLY A 91 13.77 10.62 2.17
N GLY A 92 13.32 11.04 0.97
CA GLY A 92 14.14 10.99 -0.25
C GLY A 92 14.43 9.57 -0.77
N ARG A 93 13.95 8.54 -0.07
CA ARG A 93 14.28 7.14 -0.34
C ARG A 93 13.12 6.34 -0.90
N PHE A 94 11.90 6.57 -0.39
CA PHE A 94 10.74 5.76 -0.72
C PHE A 94 9.76 6.53 -1.59
N ASN A 95 9.40 5.99 -2.75
CA ASN A 95 8.25 6.46 -3.49
C ASN A 95 6.97 5.96 -2.83
N VAL A 96 6.08 6.85 -2.44
CA VAL A 96 4.84 6.50 -1.74
C VAL A 96 3.68 6.48 -2.72
N TYR A 97 2.97 5.36 -2.76
CA TYR A 97 1.77 5.13 -3.56
C TYR A 97 0.59 4.88 -2.63
N ARG A 98 -0.53 5.52 -2.91
CA ARG A 98 -1.80 5.34 -2.21
C ARG A 98 -2.70 4.41 -3.01
N ASP A 99 -3.19 3.35 -2.38
CA ASP A 99 -4.19 2.45 -2.97
C ASP A 99 -5.57 2.73 -2.35
N THR A 100 -6.46 3.33 -3.14
CA THR A 100 -7.82 3.69 -2.70
C THR A 100 -8.83 2.54 -2.87
N ARG A 101 -8.45 1.45 -3.53
CA ARG A 101 -9.37 0.35 -3.85
C ARG A 101 -9.74 -0.49 -2.64
N THR A 102 -8.86 -0.59 -1.66
CA THR A 102 -9.06 -1.41 -0.46
C THR A 102 -10.24 -0.94 0.40
N GLU A 103 -10.42 0.36 0.57
CA GLU A 103 -11.57 0.90 1.34
C GLU A 103 -12.90 0.67 0.63
N ALA A 104 -12.95 0.77 -0.69
CA ALA A 104 -14.15 0.50 -1.46
C ALA A 104 -14.58 -0.96 -1.39
N GLN A 105 -13.64 -1.90 -1.37
CA GLN A 105 -13.93 -3.32 -1.22
C GLN A 105 -14.47 -3.66 0.17
N LEU A 106 -14.03 -2.96 1.20
CA LEU A 106 -14.52 -3.11 2.57
C LEU A 106 -15.98 -2.67 2.73
N ALA A 107 -16.33 -1.54 2.15
CA ALA A 107 -17.70 -1.01 2.17
C ALA A 107 -18.70 -1.92 1.43
N THR A 108 -18.23 -2.64 0.40
CA THR A 108 -19.10 -3.48 -0.45
C THR A 108 -19.28 -4.90 0.09
N SER A 109 -18.37 -5.40 0.90
CA SER A 109 -18.39 -6.81 1.34
C SER A 109 -19.27 -7.11 2.55
N GLY A 110 -20.03 -6.14 3.08
CA GLY A 110 -20.95 -6.35 4.19
C GLY A 110 -20.27 -6.80 5.50
N TYR A 111 -18.99 -6.56 5.63
CA TYR A 111 -18.20 -6.90 6.81
C TYR A 111 -18.26 -5.84 7.92
N ASP A 112 -19.41 -5.18 8.05
CA ASP A 112 -19.65 -4.18 9.12
C ASP A 112 -19.72 -4.78 10.54
N GLY A 113 -19.62 -6.11 10.67
CA GLY A 113 -19.76 -6.79 11.96
C GLY A 113 -18.45 -7.02 12.74
N ASP A 114 -17.28 -6.91 12.10
CA ASP A 114 -16.01 -7.23 12.73
C ASP A 114 -15.02 -6.06 12.62
N ASN A 115 -15.14 -5.12 13.59
CA ASN A 115 -14.18 -4.02 13.74
C ASN A 115 -12.72 -4.48 13.83
N ALA A 116 -12.49 -5.71 14.26
CA ALA A 116 -11.18 -6.33 14.33
C ALA A 116 -10.59 -6.59 12.93
N ARG A 117 -11.41 -7.02 11.97
CA ARG A 117 -10.97 -7.34 10.60
C ARG A 117 -10.76 -6.09 9.74
N ALA A 118 -11.59 -5.06 9.95
CA ALA A 118 -11.39 -3.75 9.32
C ALA A 118 -10.07 -3.09 9.79
N ALA A 119 -9.69 -3.31 11.05
CA ALA A 119 -8.39 -2.87 11.58
C ALA A 119 -7.20 -3.65 10.98
N GLU A 120 -7.40 -4.90 10.59
CA GLU A 120 -6.36 -5.73 9.97
C GLU A 120 -6.08 -5.40 8.51
N LEU A 121 -6.96 -4.64 7.85
CA LEU A 121 -6.85 -4.31 6.43
C LEU A 121 -6.04 -3.03 6.17
N ASN A 122 -5.59 -2.34 7.20
CA ASN A 122 -4.66 -1.23 7.04
C ASN A 122 -3.23 -1.77 6.97
N TYR A 123 -2.56 -1.50 5.87
CA TYR A 123 -1.22 -2.03 5.63
C TYR A 123 -0.29 -1.02 4.96
N VAL A 124 0.98 -1.27 5.13
CA VAL A 124 2.08 -0.70 4.36
C VAL A 124 2.80 -1.84 3.67
N LEU A 125 2.74 -1.88 2.36
CA LEU A 125 3.55 -2.77 1.55
C LEU A 125 4.86 -2.09 1.21
N LEU A 126 5.96 -2.63 1.68
CA LEU A 126 7.32 -2.24 1.30
C LEU A 126 7.80 -3.15 0.18
N GLY A 127 8.44 -2.58 -0.82
CA GLY A 127 8.98 -3.37 -1.90
C GLY A 127 10.28 -2.81 -2.44
N TYR A 128 11.06 -3.70 -3.01
CA TYR A 128 12.24 -3.38 -3.78
C TYR A 128 12.02 -3.73 -5.24
N LYS A 129 12.33 -2.77 -6.10
CA LYS A 129 12.43 -2.94 -7.55
C LYS A 129 13.74 -2.35 -8.03
N GLY A 130 14.60 -3.20 -8.57
CA GLY A 130 15.85 -2.81 -9.17
C GLY A 130 15.70 -2.21 -10.58
N PRO A 131 16.81 -1.77 -11.18
CA PRO A 131 16.81 -1.19 -12.52
C PRO A 131 16.50 -2.21 -13.61
N GLU A 132 16.86 -3.47 -13.42
CA GLU A 132 16.63 -4.53 -14.39
C GLU A 132 15.21 -5.11 -14.27
N PHE A 133 14.65 -5.59 -15.38
CA PHE A 133 13.28 -6.12 -15.40
C PHE A 133 13.11 -7.38 -14.54
N TYR A 134 14.15 -8.17 -14.37
CA TYR A 134 14.15 -9.39 -13.55
C TYR A 134 14.49 -9.13 -12.08
N ASP A 135 14.92 -7.93 -11.73
CA ASP A 135 15.29 -7.55 -10.36
C ASP A 135 14.08 -7.03 -9.58
N THR A 136 13.07 -7.89 -9.50
CA THR A 136 11.80 -7.63 -8.81
C THR A 136 11.22 -8.95 -8.32
N GLY A 137 10.35 -8.91 -7.31
CA GLY A 137 9.69 -10.09 -6.77
C GLY A 137 8.60 -10.66 -7.67
N LEU A 138 7.90 -9.80 -8.41
CA LEU A 138 6.81 -10.17 -9.31
C LEU A 138 7.05 -9.57 -10.68
N ILE A 139 6.88 -10.37 -11.73
CA ILE A 139 7.02 -9.95 -13.12
C ILE A 139 5.64 -10.10 -13.78
N TYR A 140 5.12 -8.99 -14.27
CA TYR A 140 3.90 -8.97 -15.06
C TYR A 140 4.25 -9.02 -16.56
N CYS A 141 3.78 -10.04 -17.24
CA CYS A 141 4.04 -10.29 -18.66
C CYS A 141 2.73 -10.20 -19.45
N PRO A 142 2.36 -9.04 -19.98
CA PRO A 142 1.18 -8.92 -20.83
C PRO A 142 1.48 -9.57 -22.19
N TYR A 143 0.71 -10.57 -22.57
CA TYR A 143 0.81 -11.22 -23.86
C TYR A 143 -0.11 -10.57 -24.89
N ILE A 144 -1.38 -10.35 -24.53
CA ILE A 144 -2.34 -9.60 -25.33
C ILE A 144 -2.81 -8.41 -24.50
N PRO A 145 -2.60 -7.17 -24.97
CA PRO A 145 -3.16 -6.00 -24.31
C PRO A 145 -4.69 -6.03 -24.37
N VAL A 146 -5.34 -5.16 -23.62
CA VAL A 146 -6.80 -5.08 -23.66
C VAL A 146 -7.28 -4.74 -25.07
N MET A 147 -7.95 -5.70 -25.71
CA MET A 147 -8.56 -5.55 -27.02
C MET A 147 -10.07 -5.38 -26.85
N VAL A 148 -10.61 -4.41 -27.54
CA VAL A 148 -12.07 -4.18 -27.62
C VAL A 148 -12.55 -4.60 -29.00
N GLN A 149 -13.43 -5.58 -29.05
CA GLN A 149 -14.04 -6.05 -30.30
C GLN A 149 -15.52 -5.74 -30.29
N ARG A 150 -15.99 -5.05 -31.32
CA ARG A 150 -17.39 -4.70 -31.51
C ARG A 150 -17.94 -5.49 -32.69
N THR A 151 -19.08 -6.13 -32.50
CA THR A 151 -19.78 -6.86 -33.54
C THR A 151 -21.28 -6.76 -33.37
N ILE A 152 -22.02 -7.04 -34.42
CA ILE A 152 -23.47 -7.11 -34.38
C ILE A 152 -23.83 -8.59 -34.32
N GLY A 153 -24.74 -8.96 -33.42
CA GLY A 153 -25.21 -10.32 -33.26
C GLY A 153 -25.94 -10.78 -34.53
N PRO A 154 -25.59 -11.96 -35.13
CA PRO A 154 -26.19 -12.39 -36.40
C PRO A 154 -27.67 -12.74 -36.28
N ASN A 155 -28.16 -13.07 -35.08
CA ASN A 155 -29.56 -13.55 -34.90
C ASN A 155 -30.51 -12.46 -34.41
N ASP A 156 -30.00 -11.42 -33.75
CA ASP A 156 -30.82 -10.40 -33.04
C ASP A 156 -30.48 -8.97 -33.42
N PHE A 157 -29.50 -8.77 -34.30
CA PHE A 157 -28.96 -7.47 -34.70
C PHE A 157 -28.52 -6.58 -33.47
N SER A 158 -28.37 -7.18 -32.30
CA SER A 158 -27.94 -6.44 -31.09
C SER A 158 -26.46 -6.10 -31.17
N PRO A 159 -26.06 -4.88 -30.77
CA PRO A 159 -24.64 -4.54 -30.67
C PRO A 159 -23.99 -5.30 -29.51
N ARG A 160 -22.90 -6.00 -29.79
CA ARG A 160 -22.11 -6.77 -28.81
C ARG A 160 -20.72 -6.20 -28.72
N VAL A 161 -20.22 -6.06 -27.49
CA VAL A 161 -18.85 -5.60 -27.21
C VAL A 161 -18.14 -6.69 -26.41
N GLY A 162 -17.05 -7.19 -26.95
CA GLY A 162 -16.17 -8.14 -26.28
C GLY A 162 -14.88 -7.46 -25.83
N LEU A 163 -14.47 -7.73 -24.60
CA LEU A 163 -13.17 -7.33 -24.05
C LEU A 163 -12.32 -8.58 -23.87
N LEU A 164 -11.13 -8.58 -24.43
CA LEU A 164 -10.17 -9.68 -24.30
C LEU A 164 -8.83 -9.14 -23.84
N THR A 165 -8.25 -9.80 -22.86
CA THR A 165 -6.86 -9.60 -22.45
C THR A 165 -6.23 -10.93 -22.06
N ARG A 166 -4.93 -11.09 -22.28
CA ARG A 166 -4.15 -12.23 -21.79
C ARG A 166 -2.85 -11.74 -21.18
N TYR A 167 -2.58 -12.20 -19.98
CA TYR A 167 -1.36 -11.86 -19.26
C TYR A 167 -0.89 -13.06 -18.43
N GLY A 168 0.40 -13.07 -18.13
CA GLY A 168 1.00 -13.97 -17.17
C GLY A 168 1.59 -13.19 -16.01
N VAL A 169 1.57 -13.76 -14.83
CA VAL A 169 2.29 -13.25 -13.66
C VAL A 169 3.24 -14.34 -13.20
N VAL A 170 4.51 -14.00 -13.05
CA VAL A 170 5.56 -14.93 -12.65
C VAL A 170 6.25 -14.38 -11.41
N ASP A 171 6.48 -15.24 -10.44
CA ASP A 171 7.27 -14.93 -9.26
C ASP A 171 8.76 -15.05 -9.57
N ASN A 172 9.57 -14.30 -8.83
CA ASN A 172 11.02 -14.44 -8.92
C ASN A 172 11.42 -15.85 -8.47
N ILE A 173 12.42 -16.44 -9.15
CA ILE A 173 12.94 -17.80 -8.88
C ILE A 173 13.40 -17.96 -7.41
N PHE A 174 13.88 -16.89 -6.81
CA PHE A 174 14.32 -16.85 -5.40
C PHE A 174 13.20 -16.62 -4.40
N GLY A 175 11.96 -16.43 -4.85
CA GLY A 175 10.80 -16.13 -4.05
C GLY A 175 10.47 -14.63 -4.01
N ALA A 176 9.20 -14.29 -4.19
CA ALA A 176 8.72 -12.90 -4.13
C ALA A 176 8.81 -12.31 -2.72
N ASP A 177 8.78 -13.15 -1.68
CA ASP A 177 8.87 -12.77 -0.28
C ASP A 177 10.20 -12.12 0.12
N LEU A 178 11.28 -12.36 -0.65
CA LEU A 178 12.56 -11.71 -0.44
C LEU A 178 12.56 -10.22 -0.84
N TYR A 179 11.65 -9.84 -1.73
CA TYR A 179 11.57 -8.49 -2.30
C TYR A 179 10.51 -7.64 -1.64
N TYR A 180 9.54 -8.25 -0.93
CA TYR A 180 8.39 -7.56 -0.36
C TYR A 180 8.27 -7.81 1.13
N HIS A 181 7.76 -6.81 1.84
CA HIS A 181 7.41 -6.92 3.25
C HIS A 181 6.13 -6.14 3.54
N VAL A 182 5.22 -6.74 4.29
CA VAL A 182 3.96 -6.10 4.67
C VAL A 182 3.99 -5.72 6.14
N ILE A 183 3.71 -4.47 6.46
CA ILE A 183 3.47 -4.01 7.83
C ILE A 183 1.96 -3.85 7.99
N ILE A 184 1.36 -4.63 8.87
CA ILE A 184 -0.04 -4.50 9.24
C ILE A 184 -0.16 -3.42 10.31
N VAL A 185 -0.97 -2.40 10.04
CA VAL A 185 -1.19 -1.29 10.96
C VAL A 185 -2.48 -1.54 11.74
N LYS A 186 -2.36 -1.71 13.06
CA LYS A 186 -3.49 -1.90 13.97
C LYS A 186 -3.80 -0.62 14.74
N ASN A 187 -5.02 -0.54 15.30
CA ASN A 187 -5.47 0.58 16.15
C ASN A 187 -5.25 1.95 15.53
N LEU A 188 -5.64 2.08 14.27
CA LEU A 188 -5.39 3.29 13.49
C LEU A 188 -6.09 4.53 14.07
N GLY A 189 -7.20 4.35 14.81
CA GLY A 189 -7.88 5.43 15.53
C GLY A 189 -6.95 6.18 16.47
N ASP A 190 -6.08 5.47 17.16
CA ASP A 190 -5.14 6.06 18.12
C ASP A 190 -4.06 6.92 17.44
N ALA A 191 -3.77 6.69 16.17
CA ALA A 191 -2.83 7.49 15.41
C ALA A 191 -3.33 8.92 15.13
N PHE A 192 -4.63 9.12 15.12
CA PHE A 192 -5.26 10.42 14.88
C PHE A 192 -5.83 11.07 16.14
N THR A 193 -5.84 10.35 17.28
CA THR A 193 -6.33 10.89 18.54
C THR A 193 -5.19 11.62 19.24
N PRO A 194 -5.35 12.92 19.59
CA PRO A 194 -4.41 13.61 20.46
C PRO A 194 -4.32 12.81 21.75
N GLY A 195 -3.10 12.61 22.27
CA GLY A 195 -2.86 11.78 23.44
C GLY A 195 -3.88 12.09 24.54
N THR A 196 -4.46 11.06 25.11
CA THR A 196 -5.59 11.15 26.04
C THR A 196 -5.18 11.84 27.33
N THR A 197 -5.18 13.13 27.35
CA THR A 197 -5.84 13.81 28.43
C THR A 197 -7.28 13.92 27.98
N SER A 198 -8.15 13.16 28.60
CA SER A 198 -9.59 13.36 28.48
C SER A 198 -9.90 14.72 29.08
N VAL A 199 -9.69 15.77 28.32
CA VAL A 199 -10.25 17.07 28.61
C VAL A 199 -11.69 16.95 28.13
N TYR A 200 -12.52 16.40 28.99
CA TYR A 200 -13.95 16.61 28.90
C TYR A 200 -14.16 18.13 29.00
N PHE A 201 -14.38 18.76 27.88
CA PHE A 201 -15.08 20.03 27.90
C PHE A 201 -16.52 19.70 28.26
N GLY A 202 -16.84 19.91 29.53
CA GLY A 202 -18.20 19.93 30.05
C GLY A 202 -18.98 21.08 29.45
#